data_981dbaed1c5e72fc47c61b27284670a9
#
_entry.id   981dbaed1c5e72fc47c61b27284670a9
#
_cell.length_a   1.000
_cell.length_b   1.000
_cell.length_c   1.000
_cell.angle_alpha   90.00
_cell.angle_beta   90.00
_cell.angle_gamma   90.00
#
_symmetry.space_group_name_H-M   'P 1'
#
loop_
_entity.id
_entity.type
_entity.pdbx_description
1 polymer ?
#
loop_
_entity_poly.entity_id
_entity_poly.type
_entity_poly.pdbx_seq_one_letter_code
_entity_poly.pdbx_strand_id
1 'polypeptide(L)' 'MPEHSVVLFHSTAHAIRAEKVLVGAGLSIKMIPTPRQLSSDCGMALRFDRAVEEQVARTLAEHKVPTNGIHAL' A
#
# COMPACT_ATOMS: atom_id res chain seq x y z
N MET A 1 18.23 2.30 -8.08
CA MET A 1 16.90 2.92 -8.19
C MET A 1 15.86 2.05 -7.53
N PRO A 2 14.93 2.62 -6.77
CA PRO A 2 13.92 1.81 -6.14
C PRO A 2 12.99 1.19 -7.18
N GLU A 3 12.83 -0.12 -7.11
CA GLU A 3 11.93 -0.86 -7.99
C GLU A 3 10.56 -1.05 -7.37
N HIS A 4 10.45 -0.78 -6.08
CA HIS A 4 9.23 -0.98 -5.31
C HIS A 4 8.79 0.31 -4.64
N SER A 5 7.51 0.37 -4.37
CA SER A 5 6.90 1.40 -3.55
C SER A 5 6.11 0.73 -2.45
N VAL A 6 5.76 1.49 -1.44
CA VAL A 6 5.01 0.99 -0.30
C VAL A 6 3.90 1.99 0.04
N VAL A 7 2.72 1.47 0.35
CA VAL A 7 1.61 2.29 0.84
C VAL A 7 1.43 2.01 2.33
N LEU A 8 1.33 3.10 3.10
CA LEU A 8 1.15 3.05 4.54
C LEU A 8 -0.32 3.27 4.91
N PHE A 9 -0.70 2.76 6.06
CA PHE A 9 -2.09 2.86 6.54
C PHE A 9 -2.13 3.34 7.99
N HIS A 10 -3.29 3.88 8.39
CA HIS A 10 -3.51 4.32 9.76
C HIS A 10 -3.88 3.16 10.69
N SER A 11 -4.37 2.07 10.15
CA SER A 11 -4.73 0.90 10.96
C SER A 11 -4.55 -0.39 10.17
N THR A 12 -4.39 -1.49 10.89
CA THR A 12 -4.27 -2.82 10.29
C THR A 12 -5.54 -3.19 9.50
N ALA A 13 -6.70 -2.77 9.97
CA ALA A 13 -7.95 -3.02 9.26
C ALA A 13 -7.94 -2.40 7.86
N HIS A 14 -7.41 -1.19 7.72
CA HIS A 14 -7.29 -0.53 6.42
C HIS A 14 -6.30 -1.27 5.51
N ALA A 15 -5.20 -1.75 6.08
CA ALA A 15 -4.20 -2.50 5.32
C ALA A 15 -4.79 -3.81 4.77
N ILE A 16 -5.55 -4.53 5.57
CA ILE A 16 -6.19 -5.77 5.17
C ILE A 16 -7.22 -5.52 4.07
N ARG A 17 -8.02 -4.47 4.23
CA ARG A 17 -9.01 -4.10 3.22
C ARG A 17 -8.34 -3.71 1.90
N ALA A 18 -7.28 -2.94 1.97
CA ALA A 18 -6.51 -2.54 0.79
C ALA A 18 -5.93 -3.75 0.07
N GLU A 19 -5.42 -4.73 0.80
CA GLU A 19 -4.90 -5.95 0.21
C GLU A 19 -5.97 -6.65 -0.63
N LYS A 20 -7.16 -6.82 -0.05
CA LYS A 20 -8.27 -7.46 -0.76
C LYS A 20 -8.68 -6.70 -2.02
N VAL A 21 -8.74 -5.38 -1.92
CA VAL A 21 -9.12 -4.51 -3.04
C VAL A 21 -8.09 -4.61 -4.16
N LEU A 22 -6.81 -4.53 -3.84
CA LEU A 22 -5.75 -4.55 -4.84
C LEU A 22 -5.58 -5.92 -5.47
N VAL A 23 -5.69 -6.99 -4.71
CA VAL A 23 -5.65 -8.35 -5.25
C VAL A 23 -6.85 -8.56 -6.17
N GLY A 24 -8.03 -8.09 -5.77
CA GLY A 24 -9.24 -8.17 -6.60
C GLY A 24 -9.11 -7.39 -7.89
N ALA A 25 -8.28 -6.36 -7.93
CA ALA A 25 -8.00 -5.58 -9.14
C ALA A 25 -6.91 -6.21 -10.02
N GLY A 26 -6.38 -7.36 -9.64
CA GLY A 26 -5.34 -8.06 -10.39
C GLY A 26 -3.93 -7.53 -10.16
N LEU A 27 -3.73 -6.74 -9.11
CA LEU A 27 -2.43 -6.18 -8.80
C LEU A 27 -1.63 -7.11 -7.90
N SER A 28 -0.34 -7.23 -8.17
CA SER A 28 0.56 -8.05 -7.37
C SER A 28 1.11 -7.20 -6.22
N ILE A 29 0.74 -7.55 -5.00
CA ILE A 29 1.17 -6.82 -3.81
C ILE A 29 1.63 -7.79 -2.74
N LYS A 30 2.39 -7.27 -1.78
CA LYS A 30 2.86 -8.06 -0.65
C LYS A 30 2.75 -7.25 0.64
N MET A 31 2.14 -7.83 1.66
CA MET A 31 2.08 -7.22 2.98
C MET A 31 3.42 -7.41 3.68
N ILE A 32 4.00 -6.32 4.16
CA ILE A 32 5.29 -6.31 4.83
C ILE A 32 5.21 -5.48 6.12
N PRO A 33 6.12 -5.69 7.07
CA PRO A 33 6.22 -4.77 8.20
C PRO A 33 6.57 -3.36 7.71
N THR A 34 6.03 -2.33 8.34
CA THR A 34 6.33 -0.96 7.98
C THR A 34 7.84 -0.70 8.10
N PRO A 35 8.49 -0.21 7.03
CA PRO A 35 9.93 0.09 7.09
C PRO A 35 10.25 1.10 8.20
N ARG A 36 11.39 0.93 8.86
CA ARG A 36 11.80 1.77 9.99
C ARG A 36 11.91 3.24 9.66
N GLN A 37 12.33 3.56 8.45
CA GLN A 37 12.50 4.94 8.02
C GLN A 37 11.15 5.63 7.73
N LEU A 38 10.08 4.85 7.67
CA LEU A 38 8.75 5.37 7.47
C LEU A 38 7.94 5.17 8.73
N SER A 39 7.22 6.21 9.15
CA SER A 39 6.42 6.15 10.36
C SER A 39 4.95 6.02 10.00
N SER A 40 4.23 5.15 10.71
CA SER A 40 2.81 4.92 10.50
C SER A 40 2.18 4.41 11.78
N ASP A 41 0.89 4.68 11.96
CA ASP A 41 0.12 4.15 13.09
C ASP A 41 -0.09 2.65 12.97
N CYS A 42 0.04 2.12 11.76
CA CYS A 42 -0.09 0.69 11.48
C CYS A 42 1.31 0.07 11.33
N GLY A 43 1.53 -1.07 11.96
CA GLY A 43 2.79 -1.79 11.84
C GLY A 43 2.98 -2.54 10.53
N MET A 44 2.01 -2.47 9.62
CA MET A 44 2.05 -3.18 8.35
C MET A 44 1.87 -2.22 7.18
N ALA A 45 2.51 -2.56 6.06
CA ALA A 45 2.41 -1.80 4.83
C ALA A 45 2.26 -2.75 3.64
N LEU A 46 1.83 -2.24 2.51
CA LEU A 46 1.72 -3.04 1.29
C LEU A 46 2.80 -2.59 0.30
N ARG A 47 3.63 -3.53 -0.12
CA ARG A 47 4.67 -3.30 -1.11
C ARG A 47 4.17 -3.73 -2.48
N PHE A 48 4.51 -2.96 -3.49
CA PHE A 48 4.14 -3.26 -4.87
C PHE A 48 5.21 -2.71 -5.80
N ASP A 49 5.15 -3.14 -7.07
CA ASP A 49 6.06 -2.66 -8.09
C ASP A 49 5.78 -1.17 -8.35
N ARG A 50 6.81 -0.36 -8.36
CA ARG A 50 6.69 1.07 -8.58
C ARG A 50 6.00 1.43 -9.90
N ALA A 51 6.12 0.56 -10.90
CA ALA A 51 5.48 0.76 -12.19
C ALA A 51 3.95 0.83 -12.10
N VAL A 52 3.34 0.26 -11.05
CA VAL A 52 1.88 0.27 -10.87
C VAL A 52 1.43 1.22 -9.77
N GLU A 53 2.31 2.10 -9.30
CA GLU A 53 2.00 3.02 -8.20
C GLU A 53 0.75 3.86 -8.46
N GLU A 54 0.63 4.43 -9.66
CA GLU A 54 -0.53 5.23 -10.03
C GLU A 54 -1.82 4.40 -10.01
N GLN A 55 -1.73 3.18 -10.52
CA GLN A 55 -2.87 2.26 -10.54
C GLN A 55 -3.29 1.87 -9.12
N VAL A 56 -2.32 1.64 -8.24
CA VAL A 56 -2.59 1.35 -6.83
C VAL A 56 -3.30 2.54 -6.17
N ALA A 57 -2.77 3.74 -6.35
CA ALA A 57 -3.35 4.94 -5.76
C ALA A 57 -4.78 5.16 -6.24
N ARG A 58 -5.02 4.99 -7.53
CA ARG A 58 -6.34 5.16 -8.12
C ARG A 58 -7.33 4.12 -7.60
N THR A 59 -6.91 2.86 -7.56
CA THR A 59 -7.78 1.77 -7.10
C THR A 59 -8.20 1.97 -5.65
N LEU A 60 -7.26 2.35 -4.79
CA LEU A 60 -7.57 2.61 -3.39
C LEU A 60 -8.50 3.81 -3.23
N ALA A 61 -8.30 4.86 -4.02
CA ALA A 61 -9.18 6.03 -3.99
C ALA A 61 -10.60 5.68 -4.44
N GLU A 62 -10.74 4.89 -5.50
CA GLU A 62 -12.03 4.45 -6.01
C GLU A 62 -12.81 3.64 -4.99
N HIS A 63 -12.13 2.84 -4.20
CA HIS A 63 -12.75 2.01 -3.16
C HIS A 63 -12.80 2.71 -1.80
N LYS A 64 -12.41 3.98 -1.76
CA LYS A 64 -12.44 4.81 -0.54
C LYS A 64 -11.67 4.19 0.62
N VAL A 65 -10.52 3.60 0.33
CA VAL A 65 -9.62 3.07 1.35
C VAL A 65 -8.66 4.17 1.77
N PRO A 66 -8.72 4.63 3.03
CA PRO A 66 -7.79 5.67 3.47
C PRO A 66 -6.36 5.13 3.57
N THR A 67 -5.40 5.96 3.19
CA THR A 67 -3.98 5.62 3.27
C THR A 67 -3.23 6.69 4.04
N ASN A 68 -2.03 6.32 4.51
CA ASN A 68 -1.12 7.23 5.20
C ASN A 68 0.10 7.53 4.32
N GLY A 69 -0.13 7.65 3.02
CA GLY A 69 0.91 8.00 2.05
C GLY A 69 1.49 6.82 1.31
N ILE A 70 2.06 7.12 0.15
CA ILE A 70 2.77 6.16 -0.70
C ILE A 70 4.21 6.67 -0.83
N HIS A 71 5.16 5.78 -0.64
CA HIS A 71 6.58 6.12 -0.64
C HIS A 71 7.37 5.14 -1.51
N ALA A 72 8.41 5.65 -2.17
CA ALA A 72 9.36 4.79 -2.86
C ALA A 72 10.25 4.09 -1.82
N LEU A 73 10.58 2.85 -2.08
CA LEU A 73 11.49 2.09 -1.24
C LEU A 73 12.91 2.11 -1.78
#